data_2cbc1b6accbc24579f56f0775adee205
#
_entry.id   2cbc1b6accbc24579f56f0775adee205
#
_cell.length_a   1.000
_cell.length_b   1.000
_cell.length_c   1.000
_cell.angle_alpha   90.00
_cell.angle_beta   90.00
_cell.angle_gamma   90.00
#
_symmetry.space_group_name_H-M   'P 1'
#
loop_
_entity.id
_entity.type
_entity.pdbx_description
1 polymer ?
#
loop_
_entity_poly.entity_id
_entity_poly.type
_entity_poly.pdbx_seq_one_letter_code
_entity_poly.pdbx_strand_id
1 'polypeptide(L)'
;MSVPSPRILLLATLGLALAGCGGGPADPDSPEGKRQAVFKQFLHHSEPMGGMLAGRLPFDGEAFAAHAEGLADTVDAPWQYFPEPGDSTQRNAARPQIWVHPDDYQRSIDQYRSAVADLVAVTREGVETPEQVTQPMAAVQQSCKRCHDGYRR
;
A
#
# COMPACT_ATOMS: atom_id res chain seq x y z
N MET A 1 -64.63 -44.70 -0.71
CA MET A 1 -64.15 -43.41 -1.33
C MET A 1 -63.31 -42.72 -0.28
N SER A 2 -62.02 -42.88 -0.36
CA SER A 2 -61.05 -42.36 0.63
C SER A 2 -60.30 -41.17 0.03
N VAL A 3 -60.40 -40.02 0.68
CA VAL A 3 -59.70 -38.76 0.29
C VAL A 3 -58.31 -38.76 0.91
N PRO A 4 -57.22 -38.57 0.15
CA PRO A 4 -55.90 -38.45 0.71
C PRO A 4 -55.65 -37.02 1.19
N SER A 5 -55.13 -36.88 2.44
CA SER A 5 -54.69 -35.62 3.06
C SER A 5 -53.44 -35.11 2.41
N PRO A 6 -53.33 -33.81 2.13
CA PRO A 6 -52.08 -33.23 1.66
C PRO A 6 -51.10 -33.03 2.84
N ARG A 7 -49.99 -33.73 2.78
CA ARG A 7 -48.83 -33.47 3.65
C ARG A 7 -48.13 -32.19 3.20
N ILE A 8 -48.32 -31.14 3.95
CA ILE A 8 -47.59 -29.89 3.78
C ILE A 8 -46.15 -30.13 4.23
N LEU A 9 -45.21 -30.20 3.27
CA LEU A 9 -43.78 -30.20 3.52
C LEU A 9 -43.36 -28.78 3.81
N LEU A 10 -43.14 -28.46 5.09
CA LEU A 10 -42.51 -27.19 5.52
C LEU A 10 -41.01 -27.28 5.26
N LEU A 11 -40.55 -26.75 4.14
CA LEU A 11 -39.12 -26.54 3.87
C LEU A 11 -38.66 -25.33 4.68
N ALA A 12 -38.06 -25.59 5.83
CA ALA A 12 -37.32 -24.59 6.59
C ALA A 12 -36.01 -24.26 5.85
N THR A 13 -36.01 -23.18 5.10
CA THR A 13 -34.77 -22.59 4.52
C THR A 13 -33.99 -21.96 5.64
N LEU A 14 -32.99 -22.70 6.13
CA LEU A 14 -31.97 -22.19 7.05
C LEU A 14 -31.07 -21.24 6.28
N GLY A 15 -31.37 -19.94 6.31
CA GLY A 15 -30.54 -18.88 5.77
C GLY A 15 -29.23 -18.79 6.56
N LEU A 16 -28.14 -19.35 6.01
CA LEU A 16 -26.79 -19.17 6.52
C LEU A 16 -26.39 -17.69 6.27
N ALA A 17 -26.56 -16.85 7.28
CA ALA A 17 -25.98 -15.52 7.29
C ALA A 17 -24.45 -15.69 7.33
N LEU A 18 -23.78 -15.61 6.17
CA LEU A 18 -22.35 -15.41 6.08
C LEU A 18 -22.07 -14.00 6.64
N ALA A 19 -21.84 -13.91 7.95
CA ALA A 19 -21.21 -12.76 8.56
C ALA A 19 -19.78 -12.69 7.98
N GLY A 20 -19.61 -11.93 6.90
CA GLY A 20 -18.33 -11.64 6.31
C GLY A 20 -17.46 -10.95 7.36
N CYS A 21 -16.49 -11.67 7.93
CA CYS A 21 -15.40 -11.12 8.73
C CYS A 21 -14.42 -10.37 7.82
N GLY A 22 -14.88 -9.35 7.11
CA GLY A 22 -14.09 -8.43 6.35
C GLY A 22 -14.37 -7.04 6.90
N GLY A 23 -13.45 -6.47 7.69
CA GLY A 23 -13.51 -5.04 7.96
C GLY A 23 -13.54 -4.32 6.63
N GLY A 24 -14.55 -3.48 6.38
CA GLY A 24 -14.64 -2.63 5.20
C GLY A 24 -13.40 -1.74 5.04
N PRO A 25 -13.28 -1.01 3.92
CA PRO A 25 -12.24 -0.01 3.77
C PRO A 25 -12.29 0.96 4.94
N ALA A 26 -11.11 1.47 5.33
CA ALA A 26 -11.04 2.49 6.38
C ALA A 26 -11.83 3.72 5.96
N ASP A 27 -12.44 4.39 6.93
CA ASP A 27 -13.11 5.68 6.72
C ASP A 27 -12.10 6.65 6.06
N PRO A 28 -12.41 7.21 4.88
CA PRO A 28 -11.49 8.07 4.14
C PRO A 28 -11.05 9.32 4.93
N ASP A 29 -11.85 9.79 5.86
CA ASP A 29 -11.54 10.95 6.69
C ASP A 29 -10.70 10.60 7.93
N SER A 30 -10.61 9.31 8.28
CA SER A 30 -9.75 8.84 9.37
C SER A 30 -8.26 8.94 9.02
N PRO A 31 -7.36 9.03 10.01
CA PRO A 31 -5.92 8.94 9.78
C PRO A 31 -5.52 7.69 8.98
N GLU A 32 -6.12 6.55 9.28
CA GLU A 32 -5.89 5.30 8.56
C GLU A 32 -6.30 5.38 7.10
N GLY A 33 -7.47 5.97 6.81
CA GLY A 33 -7.95 6.15 5.45
C GLY A 33 -7.06 7.09 4.64
N LYS A 34 -6.68 8.24 5.22
CA LYS A 34 -5.74 9.20 4.61
C LYS A 34 -4.39 8.56 4.33
N ARG A 35 -3.83 7.83 5.30
CA ARG A 35 -2.58 7.08 5.13
C ARG A 35 -2.68 6.05 4.01
N GLN A 36 -3.77 5.27 3.96
CA GLN A 36 -4.00 4.29 2.90
C GLN A 36 -4.11 4.95 1.53
N ALA A 37 -4.74 6.11 1.43
CA ALA A 37 -4.83 6.87 0.18
C ALA A 37 -3.44 7.27 -0.34
N VAL A 38 -2.55 7.76 0.55
CA VAL A 38 -1.17 8.10 0.17
C VAL A 38 -0.38 6.86 -0.24
N PHE A 39 -0.47 5.75 0.49
CA PHE A 39 0.22 4.51 0.09
C PHE A 39 -0.30 3.95 -1.25
N LYS A 40 -1.55 4.20 -1.62
CA LYS A 40 -2.05 3.89 -2.98
C LYS A 40 -1.37 4.76 -4.04
N GLN A 41 -1.07 6.03 -3.74
CA GLN A 41 -0.28 6.87 -4.65
C GLN A 41 1.15 6.32 -4.82
N PHE A 42 1.79 5.86 -3.74
CA PHE A 42 3.09 5.18 -3.86
C PHE A 42 3.04 3.99 -4.80
N LEU A 43 2.02 3.15 -4.70
CA LEU A 43 1.82 2.00 -5.60
C LEU A 43 1.53 2.47 -7.03
N HIS A 44 0.68 3.48 -7.22
CA HIS A 44 0.36 4.06 -8.52
C HIS A 44 1.61 4.49 -9.28
N HIS A 45 2.61 5.03 -8.59
CA HIS A 45 3.87 5.43 -9.21
C HIS A 45 4.89 4.28 -9.28
N SER A 46 5.04 3.46 -8.25
CA SER A 46 6.08 2.43 -8.21
C SER A 46 5.77 1.18 -9.05
N GLU A 47 4.50 0.80 -9.21
CA GLU A 47 4.13 -0.41 -9.97
C GLU A 47 4.43 -0.30 -11.47
N PRO A 48 4.13 0.81 -12.18
CA PRO A 48 4.53 0.96 -13.58
C PRO A 48 6.06 0.92 -13.77
N MET A 49 6.82 1.62 -12.92
CA MET A 49 8.29 1.58 -12.94
C MET A 49 8.80 0.14 -12.77
N GLY A 50 8.30 -0.59 -11.78
CA GLY A 50 8.63 -1.99 -11.58
C GLY A 50 8.17 -2.89 -12.74
N GLY A 51 7.07 -2.55 -13.40
CA GLY A 51 6.56 -3.22 -14.61
C GLY A 51 7.49 -3.08 -15.78
N MET A 52 8.00 -1.88 -16.03
CA MET A 52 8.96 -1.56 -17.07
C MET A 52 10.29 -2.32 -16.85
N LEU A 53 10.84 -2.29 -15.64
CA LEU A 53 12.08 -2.98 -15.30
C LEU A 53 11.97 -4.51 -15.37
N ALA A 54 10.78 -5.04 -15.10
CA ALA A 54 10.50 -6.48 -15.20
C ALA A 54 10.11 -6.94 -16.62
N GLY A 55 10.10 -6.04 -17.62
CA GLY A 55 9.71 -6.34 -18.99
C GLY A 55 8.21 -6.66 -19.18
N ARG A 56 7.36 -6.36 -18.18
CA ARG A 56 5.91 -6.51 -18.29
C ARG A 56 5.24 -5.34 -19.02
N LEU A 57 5.90 -4.18 -19.02
CA LEU A 57 5.53 -2.99 -19.77
C LEU A 57 6.70 -2.59 -20.67
N PRO A 58 6.45 -1.99 -21.85
CA PRO A 58 7.50 -1.35 -22.62
C PRO A 58 8.23 -0.32 -21.75
N PHE A 59 9.56 -0.25 -21.90
CA PHE A 59 10.32 0.78 -21.20
C PHE A 59 10.11 2.14 -21.87
N ASP A 60 9.76 3.13 -21.09
CA ASP A 60 9.57 4.53 -21.47
C ASP A 60 10.25 5.40 -20.39
N GLY A 61 11.39 6.00 -20.75
CA GLY A 61 12.20 6.78 -19.81
C GLY A 61 11.52 8.06 -19.33
N GLU A 62 10.72 8.71 -20.16
CA GLU A 62 9.96 9.91 -19.81
C GLU A 62 8.85 9.56 -18.80
N ALA A 63 8.07 8.52 -19.09
CA ALA A 63 7.05 8.02 -18.18
C ALA A 63 7.66 7.52 -16.86
N PHE A 64 8.83 6.86 -16.91
CA PHE A 64 9.55 6.42 -15.72
C PHE A 64 9.96 7.61 -14.84
N ALA A 65 10.52 8.67 -15.43
CA ALA A 65 10.91 9.89 -14.74
C ALA A 65 9.68 10.60 -14.11
N ALA A 66 8.57 10.70 -14.84
CA ALA A 66 7.33 11.27 -14.31
C ALA A 66 6.80 10.50 -13.10
N HIS A 67 6.88 9.17 -13.09
CA HIS A 67 6.52 8.36 -11.94
C HIS A 67 7.50 8.54 -10.76
N ALA A 68 8.79 8.69 -11.01
CA ALA A 68 9.77 8.97 -9.96
C ALA A 68 9.50 10.32 -9.27
N GLU A 69 9.20 11.37 -10.03
CA GLU A 69 8.80 12.67 -9.48
C GLU A 69 7.49 12.58 -8.70
N GLY A 70 6.46 11.89 -9.21
CA GLY A 70 5.20 11.69 -8.48
C GLY A 70 5.39 10.93 -7.15
N LEU A 71 6.39 10.03 -7.07
CA LEU A 71 6.76 9.37 -5.83
C LEU A 71 7.41 10.37 -4.85
N ALA A 72 8.27 11.25 -5.35
CA ALA A 72 8.92 12.31 -4.54
C ALA A 72 7.91 13.32 -4.00
N ASP A 73 6.91 13.73 -4.80
CA ASP A 73 5.88 14.68 -4.39
C ASP A 73 5.06 14.20 -3.19
N THR A 74 4.96 12.89 -3.02
CA THR A 74 4.16 12.26 -1.96
C THR A 74 4.98 11.67 -0.82
N VAL A 75 6.32 11.69 -0.90
CA VAL A 75 7.25 10.98 -0.03
C VAL A 75 7.06 11.26 1.47
N ASP A 76 6.61 12.46 1.83
CA ASP A 76 6.42 12.91 3.21
C ASP A 76 4.97 12.79 3.71
N ALA A 77 4.04 12.62 2.80
CA ALA A 77 2.62 12.77 3.12
C ALA A 77 2.06 11.76 4.13
N PRO A 78 2.47 10.46 4.20
CA PRO A 78 1.78 9.49 5.07
C PRO A 78 2.19 9.55 6.54
N TRP A 79 3.36 10.11 6.86
CA TRP A 79 3.98 9.94 8.18
C TRP A 79 3.23 10.64 9.31
N GLN A 80 2.49 11.70 9.02
CA GLN A 80 1.62 12.42 9.95
C GLN A 80 0.35 11.63 10.34
N TYR A 81 0.03 10.54 9.62
CA TYR A 81 -1.19 9.77 9.81
C TYR A 81 -0.96 8.46 10.58
N PHE A 82 -0.07 8.49 11.57
CA PHE A 82 0.13 7.40 12.52
C PHE A 82 -0.26 7.89 13.93
N PRO A 83 -1.57 7.85 14.28
CA PRO A 83 -2.04 8.26 15.61
C PRO A 83 -1.44 7.37 16.69
N GLU A 84 -1.38 7.88 17.91
CA GLU A 84 -0.94 7.11 19.08
C GLU A 84 -1.81 5.85 19.28
N PRO A 85 -1.24 4.78 19.87
CA PRO A 85 -2.00 3.57 20.15
C PRO A 85 -3.18 3.85 21.06
N GLY A 86 -4.38 3.45 20.66
CA GLY A 86 -5.62 3.67 21.38
C GLY A 86 -6.48 4.81 20.86
N ASP A 87 -5.93 5.73 20.08
CA ASP A 87 -6.70 6.87 19.52
C ASP A 87 -7.52 6.48 18.28
N SER A 88 -7.31 5.28 17.75
CA SER A 88 -8.00 4.81 16.58
C SER A 88 -8.97 3.68 16.90
N THR A 89 -10.21 3.84 16.43
CA THR A 89 -11.25 2.79 16.42
C THR A 89 -11.20 1.93 15.15
N GLN A 90 -10.35 2.32 14.18
CA GLN A 90 -10.22 1.66 12.89
C GLN A 90 -9.20 0.51 12.96
N ARG A 91 -9.37 -0.48 12.07
CA ARG A 91 -8.37 -1.54 11.91
C ARG A 91 -7.05 -0.94 11.44
N ASN A 92 -6.03 -1.02 12.27
CA ASN A 92 -4.71 -0.49 12.01
C ASN A 92 -3.71 -1.62 11.74
N ALA A 93 -3.07 -1.59 10.56
CA ALA A 93 -2.02 -2.54 10.19
C ALA A 93 -0.63 -2.16 10.74
N ALA A 94 -0.50 -1.01 11.42
CA ALA A 94 0.73 -0.59 12.04
C ALA A 94 1.08 -1.48 13.25
N ARG A 95 2.35 -1.82 13.37
CA ARG A 95 2.86 -2.55 14.55
C ARG A 95 3.22 -1.59 15.68
N PRO A 96 3.15 -2.03 16.94
CA PRO A 96 3.54 -1.21 18.11
C PRO A 96 4.97 -0.67 18.05
N GLN A 97 5.86 -1.32 17.32
CA GLN A 97 7.27 -0.93 17.14
C GLN A 97 7.44 0.51 16.64
N ILE A 98 6.46 1.05 15.91
CA ILE A 98 6.48 2.45 15.46
C ILE A 98 6.61 3.42 16.66
N TRP A 99 5.89 3.13 17.74
CA TRP A 99 5.84 3.99 18.94
C TRP A 99 6.83 3.56 20.02
N VAL A 100 7.21 2.28 20.05
CA VAL A 100 8.19 1.75 21.03
C VAL A 100 9.61 2.09 20.61
N HIS A 101 9.89 2.15 19.30
CA HIS A 101 11.20 2.46 18.73
C HIS A 101 11.10 3.58 17.67
N PRO A 102 10.71 4.80 18.07
CA PRO A 102 10.43 5.90 17.13
C PRO A 102 11.65 6.31 16.31
N ASP A 103 12.85 6.26 16.89
CA ASP A 103 14.08 6.60 16.17
C ASP A 103 14.41 5.59 15.05
N ASP A 104 14.14 4.29 15.27
CA ASP A 104 14.32 3.26 14.26
C ASP A 104 13.30 3.41 13.13
N TYR A 105 12.07 3.75 13.49
CA TYR A 105 11.04 4.06 12.52
C TYR A 105 11.40 5.30 11.69
N GLN A 106 11.86 6.38 12.33
CA GLN A 106 12.30 7.60 11.64
C GLN A 106 13.46 7.31 10.69
N ARG A 107 14.46 6.52 11.10
CA ARG A 107 15.55 6.10 10.19
C ARG A 107 15.05 5.34 8.97
N SER A 108 14.01 4.53 9.11
CA SER A 108 13.42 3.82 7.97
C SER A 108 12.72 4.78 7.00
N ILE A 109 12.09 5.83 7.50
CA ILE A 109 11.51 6.91 6.70
C ILE A 109 12.62 7.66 5.95
N ASP A 110 13.70 8.02 6.63
CA ASP A 110 14.81 8.77 6.03
C ASP A 110 15.53 7.93 4.95
N GLN A 111 15.67 6.62 5.14
CA GLN A 111 16.18 5.72 4.11
C GLN A 111 15.29 5.67 2.87
N TYR A 112 13.97 5.67 3.04
CA TYR A 112 13.04 5.74 1.93
C TYR A 112 13.14 7.07 1.19
N ARG A 113 13.17 8.21 1.91
CA ARG A 113 13.35 9.55 1.34
C ARG A 113 14.64 9.65 0.51
N SER A 114 15.75 9.16 1.07
CA SER A 114 17.04 9.15 0.38
C SER A 114 16.99 8.32 -0.90
N ALA A 115 16.42 7.11 -0.84
CA ALA A 115 16.31 6.25 -2.01
C ALA A 115 15.45 6.86 -3.12
N VAL A 116 14.35 7.57 -2.77
CA VAL A 116 13.52 8.29 -3.75
C VAL A 116 14.29 9.48 -4.33
N ALA A 117 15.00 10.24 -3.50
CA ALA A 117 15.80 11.37 -3.97
C ALA A 117 16.92 10.93 -4.95
N ASP A 118 17.59 9.82 -4.64
CA ASP A 118 18.62 9.24 -5.52
C ASP A 118 18.03 8.79 -6.85
N LEU A 119 16.84 8.17 -6.83
CA LEU A 119 16.12 7.77 -8.05
C LEU A 119 15.78 9.00 -8.92
N VAL A 120 15.22 10.05 -8.31
CA VAL A 120 14.88 11.30 -9.00
C VAL A 120 16.12 11.98 -9.56
N ALA A 121 17.24 12.01 -8.83
CA ALA A 121 18.48 12.59 -9.32
C ALA A 121 18.94 11.92 -10.63
N VAL A 122 18.88 10.60 -10.70
CA VAL A 122 19.24 9.86 -11.93
C VAL A 122 18.24 10.12 -13.05
N THR A 123 16.93 10.16 -12.76
CA THR A 123 15.92 10.35 -13.81
C THR A 123 15.92 11.76 -14.41
N ARG A 124 16.33 12.78 -13.66
CA ARG A 124 16.45 14.17 -14.15
C ARG A 124 17.57 14.37 -15.18
N GLU A 125 18.55 13.48 -15.21
CA GLU A 125 19.60 13.51 -16.23
C GLU A 125 19.15 12.94 -17.59
N GLY A 126 17.94 12.41 -17.64
CA GLY A 126 17.38 11.71 -18.78
C GLY A 126 17.66 10.20 -18.71
N VAL A 127 16.65 9.40 -19.00
CA VAL A 127 16.73 7.93 -18.93
C VAL A 127 16.38 7.33 -20.29
N GLU A 128 17.36 6.67 -20.90
CA GLU A 128 17.21 6.04 -22.20
C GLU A 128 17.05 4.51 -22.09
N THR A 129 17.66 3.91 -21.05
CA THR A 129 17.66 2.45 -20.87
C THR A 129 17.30 2.01 -19.45
N PRO A 130 16.71 0.81 -19.27
CA PRO A 130 16.35 0.29 -17.94
C PRO A 130 17.54 0.17 -16.99
N GLU A 131 18.74 -0.12 -17.52
CA GLU A 131 19.94 -0.34 -16.71
C GLU A 131 20.31 0.88 -15.88
N GLN A 132 20.06 2.09 -16.40
CA GLN A 132 20.38 3.36 -15.72
C GLN A 132 19.60 3.51 -14.40
N VAL A 133 18.40 2.97 -14.32
CA VAL A 133 17.48 3.14 -13.18
C VAL A 133 17.23 1.87 -12.38
N THR A 134 17.76 0.72 -12.81
CA THR A 134 17.53 -0.56 -12.14
C THR A 134 18.01 -0.54 -10.67
N GLN A 135 19.25 -0.07 -10.42
CA GLN A 135 19.79 -0.04 -9.07
C GLN A 135 19.09 0.99 -8.16
N PRO A 136 18.88 2.26 -8.58
CA PRO A 136 18.13 3.22 -7.78
C PRO A 136 16.69 2.74 -7.46
N MET A 137 15.98 2.17 -8.42
CA MET A 137 14.64 1.63 -8.18
C MET A 137 14.66 0.43 -7.23
N ALA A 138 15.66 -0.43 -7.31
CA ALA A 138 15.84 -1.53 -6.36
C ALA A 138 16.05 -1.02 -4.92
N ALA A 139 16.76 0.08 -4.73
CA ALA A 139 16.94 0.72 -3.41
C ALA A 139 15.60 1.22 -2.85
N VAL A 140 14.76 1.85 -3.67
CA VAL A 140 13.40 2.25 -3.28
C VAL A 140 12.57 1.02 -2.86
N GLN A 141 12.54 -0.03 -3.67
CA GLN A 141 11.79 -1.26 -3.36
C GLN A 141 12.28 -1.94 -2.07
N GLN A 142 13.58 -1.97 -1.84
CA GLN A 142 14.16 -2.52 -0.60
C GLN A 142 13.79 -1.69 0.62
N SER A 143 13.75 -0.37 0.52
CA SER A 143 13.32 0.49 1.63
C SER A 143 11.86 0.25 1.99
N CYS A 144 10.97 0.13 0.99
CA CYS A 144 9.56 -0.25 1.19
C CYS A 144 9.45 -1.60 1.90
N LYS A 145 10.19 -2.61 1.42
CA LYS A 145 10.16 -3.96 2.03
C LYS A 145 10.63 -3.94 3.47
N ARG A 146 11.78 -3.34 3.77
CA ARG A 146 12.33 -3.28 5.15
C ARG A 146 11.38 -2.61 6.11
N CYS A 147 10.77 -1.47 5.70
CA CYS A 147 9.78 -0.76 6.50
C CYS A 147 8.56 -1.66 6.78
N HIS A 148 8.02 -2.33 5.76
CA HIS A 148 6.88 -3.23 5.92
C HIS A 148 7.20 -4.43 6.80
N ASP A 149 8.37 -5.04 6.65
CA ASP A 149 8.81 -6.19 7.48
C ASP A 149 8.89 -5.81 8.97
N GLY A 150 9.30 -4.58 9.29
CA GLY A 150 9.44 -4.09 10.66
C GLY A 150 8.13 -3.56 11.26
N TYR A 151 7.32 -2.84 10.50
CA TYR A 151 6.28 -1.96 11.04
C TYR A 151 4.87 -2.25 10.53
N ARG A 152 4.66 -3.20 9.60
CA ARG A 152 3.35 -3.59 9.08
C ARG A 152 3.00 -5.02 9.47
N ARG A 153 1.71 -5.25 9.91
CA ARG A 153 1.12 -6.58 10.16
C ARG A 153 0.63 -7.20 8.86
#